data_9bcd30f9dd373af694cbf897d39d51bb
#
_entry.id   9bcd30f9dd373af694cbf897d39d51bb
#
_cell.length_a   1.000
_cell.length_b   1.000
_cell.length_c   1.000
_cell.angle_alpha   90.00
_cell.angle_beta   90.00
_cell.angle_gamma   90.00
#
_symmetry.space_group_name_H-M   'P 1'
#
loop_
_entity.id
_entity.type
_entity.pdbx_description
1 polymer ?
#
loop_
_entity_poly.entity_id
_entity_poly.type
_entity_poly.pdbx_seq_one_letter_code
_entity_poly.pdbx_strand_id
1 'polypeptide(L)'
;MKKISSLLMAVAAMFMVSCGGNAQKAAPAEEAAAKLPVGVQLYSVRGDMEADFKGTLQKVKAMGYDGVEFAGLFNNDPAQVNAWCKEIGLEPISAHVPLADMLADIDKVIADYKAVGCTYIVVPYVTEERRPGGELFLQMVEEIRTIGQKCKEAGLTLLYHNHDFEFKKLESGEYGLDYLYSNVPADLLQTELDECWVKYSGLNPAEYLLKYSGRSPVVHLKDYHLEGEMEGDPYALIGLNEGEEKKSSAFEFRPLGKGLQDVPSIIEAAHQAGSKWLIVEQDEPSMGLEPMQCIQTSIEYLKSIGAK
;
A
#
# COMPACT_ATOMS: atom_id res chain seq x y z
N MET A 1 0.26 75.04 22.58
CA MET A 1 0.01 75.49 23.99
C MET A 1 -0.20 74.28 24.87
N LYS A 2 0.48 74.28 26.04
CA LYS A 2 0.38 73.39 27.22
C LYS A 2 0.98 72.00 27.07
N LYS A 3 2.23 71.73 27.48
CA LYS A 3 2.87 71.55 28.81
C LYS A 3 2.69 70.10 29.28
N ILE A 4 3.77 69.29 29.21
CA ILE A 4 4.80 68.92 30.22
C ILE A 4 4.18 68.27 31.45
N SER A 5 4.59 67.00 31.72
CA SER A 5 5.26 66.69 33.00
C SER A 5 5.85 65.31 32.98
N SER A 6 7.16 65.28 33.22
CA SER A 6 8.01 64.15 33.58
C SER A 6 7.71 63.70 35.01
N LEU A 7 7.84 62.41 35.23
CA LEU A 7 8.13 61.92 36.58
C LEU A 7 9.07 60.71 36.51
N LEU A 8 10.31 60.97 36.91
CA LEU A 8 11.28 59.95 37.29
C LEU A 8 10.92 59.36 38.64
N MET A 9 10.92 58.04 38.75
CA MET A 9 11.15 57.39 40.04
C MET A 9 12.18 56.26 39.85
N ALA A 10 13.30 56.42 40.48
CA ALA A 10 14.30 55.42 40.69
C ALA A 10 13.90 54.56 41.88
N VAL A 11 13.94 53.25 41.74
CA VAL A 11 13.93 52.37 42.88
C VAL A 11 14.97 51.25 42.71
N ALA A 12 15.67 51.03 43.76
CA ALA A 12 16.90 50.34 44.01
C ALA A 12 16.90 48.86 43.58
N ALA A 13 18.10 48.41 43.18
CA ALA A 13 18.47 47.02 43.03
C ALA A 13 18.50 46.28 44.39
N MET A 14 17.82 45.15 44.48
CA MET A 14 18.10 44.13 45.50
C MET A 14 18.53 42.85 44.73
N PHE A 15 19.81 42.53 44.87
CA PHE A 15 20.39 41.27 44.49
C PHE A 15 19.88 40.20 45.49
N MET A 16 19.08 39.23 45.00
CA MET A 16 18.93 37.94 45.69
C MET A 16 19.58 36.89 44.79
N VAL A 17 20.68 36.35 45.31
CA VAL A 17 21.31 35.13 44.82
C VAL A 17 20.40 33.98 45.22
N SER A 18 19.71 33.38 44.28
CA SER A 18 19.00 32.10 44.45
C SER A 18 19.79 31.03 43.74
N CYS A 19 20.33 30.07 44.51
CA CYS A 19 20.83 28.81 43.98
C CYS A 19 19.70 28.07 43.28
N GLY A 20 19.67 28.13 41.95
CA GLY A 20 18.71 27.39 41.12
C GLY A 20 19.30 26.07 40.68
N GLY A 21 18.73 24.97 41.16
CA GLY A 21 18.97 23.66 40.60
C GLY A 21 18.56 23.63 39.13
N ASN A 22 19.41 23.00 38.31
CA ASN A 22 19.15 22.69 36.91
C ASN A 22 17.92 21.77 36.79
N ALA A 23 16.75 22.32 36.63
CA ALA A 23 15.60 21.57 36.16
C ALA A 23 15.80 21.37 34.64
N GLN A 24 16.37 20.24 34.28
CA GLN A 24 16.32 19.74 32.89
C GLN A 24 14.85 19.67 32.48
N LYS A 25 14.40 20.59 31.63
CA LYS A 25 13.12 20.46 30.92
C LYS A 25 13.18 19.14 30.15
N ALA A 26 12.42 18.14 30.64
CA ALA A 26 12.16 16.96 29.85
C ALA A 26 11.60 17.42 28.49
N ALA A 27 12.21 16.96 27.41
CA ALA A 27 11.63 17.11 26.08
C ALA A 27 10.21 16.54 26.12
N PRO A 28 9.24 17.15 25.40
CA PRO A 28 7.92 16.53 25.28
C PRO A 28 8.12 15.10 24.82
N ALA A 29 7.49 14.14 25.49
CA ALA A 29 7.42 12.78 24.99
C ALA A 29 6.86 12.86 23.57
N GLU A 30 7.59 12.35 22.61
CA GLU A 30 7.14 12.21 21.24
C GLU A 30 5.84 11.39 21.31
N GLU A 31 4.72 12.01 20.97
CA GLU A 31 3.42 11.34 20.99
C GLU A 31 3.54 10.21 19.96
N ALA A 32 3.54 8.96 20.42
CA ALA A 32 3.72 7.81 19.56
C ALA A 32 2.67 7.90 18.44
N ALA A 33 3.12 8.00 17.19
CA ALA A 33 2.24 8.10 16.05
C ALA A 33 1.22 6.95 16.10
N ALA A 34 -0.06 7.26 15.87
CA ALA A 34 -1.10 6.24 15.87
C ALA A 34 -0.76 5.17 14.83
N LYS A 35 -0.86 3.89 15.23
CA LYS A 35 -0.57 2.78 14.33
C LYS A 35 -1.45 2.83 13.09
N LEU A 36 -0.87 2.54 11.92
CA LEU A 36 -1.65 2.38 10.69
C LEU A 36 -2.49 1.09 10.77
N PRO A 37 -3.73 1.11 10.30
CA PRO A 37 -4.53 -0.10 10.20
C PRO A 37 -3.92 -1.04 9.16
N VAL A 38 -4.09 -2.36 9.39
CA VAL A 38 -3.51 -3.42 8.56
C VAL A 38 -4.62 -4.21 7.87
N GLY A 39 -4.59 -4.20 6.55
CA GLY A 39 -5.41 -5.04 5.69
C GLY A 39 -4.64 -6.24 5.14
N VAL A 40 -5.36 -7.11 4.43
CA VAL A 40 -4.78 -8.20 3.63
C VAL A 40 -5.38 -8.21 2.23
N GLN A 41 -4.51 -8.41 1.21
CA GLN A 41 -4.95 -8.67 -0.16
C GLN A 41 -5.45 -10.11 -0.26
N LEU A 42 -6.73 -10.26 -0.62
CA LEU A 42 -7.42 -11.56 -0.63
C LEU A 42 -6.96 -12.50 -1.75
N TYR A 43 -6.18 -12.00 -2.72
CA TYR A 43 -5.50 -12.86 -3.69
C TYR A 43 -4.58 -13.88 -3.00
N SER A 44 -3.97 -13.49 -1.90
CA SER A 44 -3.13 -14.36 -1.08
C SER A 44 -3.83 -15.63 -0.60
N VAL A 45 -5.16 -15.59 -0.49
CA VAL A 45 -6.01 -16.71 -0.02
C VAL A 45 -7.15 -17.00 -1.00
N ARG A 46 -6.91 -16.76 -2.30
CA ARG A 46 -7.93 -16.84 -3.36
C ARG A 46 -8.66 -18.19 -3.43
N GLY A 47 -7.94 -19.29 -3.17
CA GLY A 47 -8.57 -20.62 -3.12
C GLY A 47 -9.53 -20.79 -1.95
N ASP A 48 -9.19 -20.24 -0.77
CA ASP A 48 -10.09 -20.21 0.39
C ASP A 48 -11.30 -19.30 0.12
N MET A 49 -11.09 -18.15 -0.57
CA MET A 49 -12.18 -17.23 -0.96
C MET A 49 -13.17 -17.89 -1.92
N GLU A 50 -12.67 -18.64 -2.91
CA GLU A 50 -13.51 -19.37 -3.85
C GLU A 50 -14.31 -20.47 -3.15
N ALA A 51 -13.71 -21.19 -2.21
CA ALA A 51 -14.34 -22.30 -1.48
C ALA A 51 -15.39 -21.81 -0.47
N ASP A 52 -15.10 -20.75 0.30
CA ASP A 52 -16.00 -20.21 1.34
C ASP A 52 -15.69 -18.72 1.59
N PHE A 53 -16.27 -17.85 0.78
CA PHE A 53 -16.03 -16.42 0.82
C PHE A 53 -16.26 -15.81 2.21
N LYS A 54 -17.45 -16.00 2.78
CA LYS A 54 -17.80 -15.41 4.09
C LYS A 54 -16.97 -16.02 5.22
N GLY A 55 -16.80 -17.34 5.23
CA GLY A 55 -16.01 -18.01 6.27
C GLY A 55 -14.54 -17.62 6.23
N THR A 56 -13.98 -17.35 5.05
CA THR A 56 -12.60 -16.83 4.91
C THR A 56 -12.48 -15.42 5.45
N LEU A 57 -13.42 -14.51 5.18
CA LEU A 57 -13.44 -13.18 5.80
C LEU A 57 -13.50 -13.27 7.33
N GLN A 58 -14.29 -14.18 7.89
CA GLN A 58 -14.35 -14.41 9.35
C GLN A 58 -13.02 -14.87 9.93
N LYS A 59 -12.32 -15.78 9.24
CA LYS A 59 -10.98 -16.24 9.64
C LYS A 59 -9.96 -15.10 9.58
N VAL A 60 -9.96 -14.30 8.50
CA VAL A 60 -9.10 -13.12 8.34
C VAL A 60 -9.31 -12.13 9.50
N LYS A 61 -10.55 -11.84 9.87
CA LYS A 61 -10.85 -11.00 11.03
C LYS A 61 -10.34 -11.60 12.34
N ALA A 62 -10.53 -12.90 12.53
CA ALA A 62 -10.08 -13.59 13.75
C ALA A 62 -8.56 -13.57 13.92
N MET A 63 -7.79 -13.50 12.83
CA MET A 63 -6.32 -13.29 12.84
C MET A 63 -5.94 -11.89 13.33
N GLY A 64 -6.84 -10.91 13.19
CA GLY A 64 -6.66 -9.54 13.68
C GLY A 64 -6.44 -8.50 12.59
N TYR A 65 -6.73 -8.80 11.34
CA TYR A 65 -6.77 -7.80 10.28
C TYR A 65 -7.90 -6.79 10.49
N ASP A 66 -7.69 -5.53 10.10
CA ASP A 66 -8.68 -4.46 10.21
C ASP A 66 -9.56 -4.36 8.97
N GLY A 67 -9.01 -4.69 7.80
CA GLY A 67 -9.69 -4.59 6.52
C GLY A 67 -9.16 -5.58 5.50
N VAL A 68 -9.74 -5.51 4.31
CA VAL A 68 -9.40 -6.38 3.17
C VAL A 68 -9.32 -5.58 1.88
N GLU A 69 -8.46 -6.05 1.00
CA GLU A 69 -8.44 -5.68 -0.40
C GLU A 69 -8.91 -6.86 -1.23
N PHE A 70 -9.86 -6.61 -2.12
CA PHE A 70 -10.50 -7.65 -2.90
C PHE A 70 -9.72 -7.96 -4.19
N ALA A 71 -9.67 -9.26 -4.54
CA ALA A 71 -9.22 -9.76 -5.83
C ALA A 71 -10.40 -10.43 -6.57
N GLY A 72 -11.45 -9.65 -6.78
CA GLY A 72 -12.73 -10.14 -7.31
C GLY A 72 -13.75 -10.50 -6.23
N LEU A 73 -15.00 -10.68 -6.66
CA LEU A 73 -16.14 -10.95 -5.77
C LEU A 73 -16.64 -12.39 -5.87
N PHE A 74 -16.02 -13.26 -6.66
CA PHE A 74 -16.36 -14.69 -6.82
C PHE A 74 -17.85 -14.92 -7.02
N ASN A 75 -18.49 -14.14 -7.89
CA ASN A 75 -19.92 -14.12 -8.19
C ASN A 75 -20.86 -13.77 -7.02
N ASN A 76 -20.34 -13.24 -5.93
CA ASN A 76 -21.17 -12.71 -4.84
C ASN A 76 -21.73 -11.33 -5.20
N ASP A 77 -22.94 -11.06 -4.72
CA ASP A 77 -23.56 -9.74 -4.86
C ASP A 77 -22.79 -8.67 -4.06
N PRO A 78 -22.42 -7.53 -4.67
CA PRO A 78 -21.63 -6.48 -4.00
C PRO A 78 -22.26 -5.97 -2.70
N ALA A 79 -23.58 -5.77 -2.65
CA ALA A 79 -24.27 -5.31 -1.45
C ALA A 79 -24.26 -6.38 -0.34
N GLN A 80 -24.31 -7.66 -0.72
CA GLN A 80 -24.18 -8.77 0.21
C GLN A 80 -22.77 -8.86 0.78
N VAL A 81 -21.73 -8.63 -0.02
CA VAL A 81 -20.33 -8.57 0.45
C VAL A 81 -20.16 -7.44 1.46
N ASN A 82 -20.70 -6.25 1.18
CA ASN A 82 -20.71 -5.13 2.12
C ASN A 82 -21.38 -5.52 3.45
N ALA A 83 -22.55 -6.20 3.38
CA ALA A 83 -23.25 -6.64 4.58
C ALA A 83 -22.40 -7.62 5.42
N TRP A 84 -21.70 -8.54 4.79
CA TRP A 84 -20.77 -9.45 5.48
C TRP A 84 -19.59 -8.72 6.11
N CYS A 85 -18.96 -7.79 5.39
CA CYS A 85 -17.86 -6.99 5.93
C CYS A 85 -18.30 -6.22 7.19
N LYS A 86 -19.47 -5.58 7.16
CA LYS A 86 -20.04 -4.88 8.31
C LYS A 86 -20.37 -5.82 9.48
N GLU A 87 -20.98 -6.96 9.22
CA GLU A 87 -21.29 -7.98 10.24
C GLU A 87 -20.01 -8.48 10.93
N ILE A 88 -18.97 -8.73 10.15
CA ILE A 88 -17.68 -9.28 10.61
C ILE A 88 -16.81 -8.20 11.25
N GLY A 89 -16.98 -6.93 10.85
CA GLY A 89 -16.18 -5.81 11.30
C GLY A 89 -14.84 -5.69 10.55
N LEU A 90 -14.83 -6.00 9.25
CA LEU A 90 -13.73 -5.75 8.32
C LEU A 90 -14.04 -4.52 7.47
N GLU A 91 -13.03 -3.64 7.28
CA GLU A 91 -13.15 -2.53 6.33
C GLU A 91 -12.91 -3.01 4.90
N PRO A 92 -13.84 -2.76 3.96
CA PRO A 92 -13.59 -2.96 2.53
C PRO A 92 -12.73 -1.81 2.00
N ILE A 93 -11.40 -2.00 1.96
CA ILE A 93 -10.45 -0.92 1.68
C ILE A 93 -10.44 -0.58 0.19
N SER A 94 -10.17 -1.57 -0.63
CA SER A 94 -9.81 -1.46 -2.03
C SER A 94 -10.16 -2.72 -2.80
N ALA A 95 -10.03 -2.65 -4.12
CA ALA A 95 -10.18 -3.80 -4.99
C ALA A 95 -9.20 -3.75 -6.16
N HIS A 96 -8.46 -4.83 -6.36
CA HIS A 96 -7.71 -5.10 -7.59
C HIS A 96 -8.69 -5.46 -8.71
N VAL A 97 -8.69 -4.66 -9.77
CA VAL A 97 -9.55 -4.88 -10.94
C VAL A 97 -8.68 -4.85 -12.19
N PRO A 98 -8.68 -5.91 -13.03
CA PRO A 98 -7.91 -5.92 -14.27
C PRO A 98 -8.22 -4.70 -15.13
N LEU A 99 -7.19 -4.09 -15.73
CA LEU A 99 -7.35 -2.93 -16.60
C LEU A 99 -8.32 -3.23 -17.75
N ALA A 100 -8.29 -4.46 -18.28
CA ALA A 100 -9.21 -4.89 -19.34
C ALA A 100 -10.69 -4.80 -18.94
N ASP A 101 -11.02 -5.16 -17.68
CA ASP A 101 -12.38 -5.08 -17.15
C ASP A 101 -12.82 -3.62 -16.97
N MET A 102 -11.90 -2.77 -16.49
CA MET A 102 -12.15 -1.33 -16.38
C MET A 102 -12.40 -0.69 -17.77
N LEU A 103 -11.64 -1.09 -18.77
CA LEU A 103 -11.81 -0.61 -20.16
C LEU A 103 -13.10 -1.12 -20.80
N ALA A 104 -13.55 -2.33 -20.42
CA ALA A 104 -14.79 -2.89 -20.91
C ALA A 104 -16.03 -2.18 -20.35
N ASP A 105 -16.09 -1.95 -19.03
CA ASP A 105 -17.23 -1.29 -18.37
C ASP A 105 -16.83 -0.67 -17.01
N ILE A 106 -16.17 0.48 -17.05
CA ILE A 106 -15.76 1.20 -15.83
C ILE A 106 -16.96 1.63 -14.98
N ASP A 107 -18.08 1.93 -15.57
CA ASP A 107 -19.26 2.40 -14.82
C ASP A 107 -19.84 1.26 -13.97
N LYS A 108 -19.83 0.03 -14.49
CA LYS A 108 -20.17 -1.17 -13.72
C LYS A 108 -19.16 -1.44 -12.61
N VAL A 109 -17.86 -1.38 -12.90
CA VAL A 109 -16.79 -1.56 -11.90
C VAL A 109 -16.97 -0.57 -10.74
N ILE A 110 -17.18 0.70 -11.04
CA ILE A 110 -17.43 1.74 -10.05
C ILE A 110 -18.69 1.43 -9.23
N ALA A 111 -19.79 1.03 -9.87
CA ALA A 111 -21.03 0.73 -9.18
C ALA A 111 -20.87 -0.45 -8.22
N ASP A 112 -20.23 -1.53 -8.66
CA ASP A 112 -20.01 -2.74 -7.86
C ASP A 112 -19.16 -2.44 -6.61
N TYR A 113 -18.00 -1.82 -6.78
CA TYR A 113 -17.09 -1.60 -5.65
C TYR A 113 -17.52 -0.45 -4.73
N LYS A 114 -18.32 0.50 -5.21
CA LYS A 114 -19.05 1.42 -4.32
C LYS A 114 -20.10 0.69 -3.49
N ALA A 115 -20.81 -0.27 -4.07
CA ALA A 115 -21.79 -1.07 -3.33
C ALA A 115 -21.12 -1.97 -2.29
N VAL A 116 -19.92 -2.50 -2.57
CA VAL A 116 -19.06 -3.18 -1.59
C VAL A 116 -18.65 -2.22 -0.47
N GLY A 117 -18.46 -0.93 -0.75
CA GLY A 117 -18.01 0.08 0.18
C GLY A 117 -16.52 0.41 0.10
N CYS A 118 -15.83 0.01 -0.97
CA CYS A 118 -14.41 0.32 -1.17
C CYS A 118 -14.20 1.83 -1.32
N THR A 119 -13.06 2.30 -0.84
CA THR A 119 -12.57 3.67 -1.05
C THR A 119 -11.70 3.77 -2.30
N TYR A 120 -10.98 2.70 -2.62
CA TYR A 120 -10.02 2.64 -3.71
C TYR A 120 -10.39 1.56 -4.72
N ILE A 121 -10.08 1.83 -5.99
CA ILE A 121 -10.00 0.84 -7.06
C ILE A 121 -8.56 0.85 -7.56
N VAL A 122 -7.99 -0.32 -7.81
CA VAL A 122 -6.57 -0.47 -8.12
C VAL A 122 -6.40 -1.16 -9.46
N VAL A 123 -5.53 -0.62 -10.32
CA VAL A 123 -4.98 -1.36 -11.47
C VAL A 123 -3.87 -2.27 -10.96
N PRO A 124 -4.07 -3.60 -10.90
CA PRO A 124 -3.11 -4.49 -10.24
C PRO A 124 -1.97 -4.95 -11.15
N TYR A 125 -2.17 -4.88 -12.46
CA TYR A 125 -1.23 -5.44 -13.44
C TYR A 125 -1.55 -4.96 -14.85
N VAL A 126 -0.52 -4.91 -15.70
CA VAL A 126 -0.67 -4.60 -17.13
C VAL A 126 0.07 -5.63 -18.00
N THR A 127 -0.50 -5.91 -19.17
CA THR A 127 0.06 -6.85 -20.16
C THR A 127 1.35 -6.29 -20.79
N GLU A 128 2.18 -7.16 -21.38
CA GLU A 128 3.51 -6.78 -21.87
C GLU A 128 3.52 -5.59 -22.82
N GLU A 129 2.56 -5.52 -23.73
CA GLU A 129 2.43 -4.41 -24.69
C GLU A 129 2.11 -3.06 -24.01
N ARG A 130 1.60 -3.08 -22.76
CA ARG A 130 1.28 -1.90 -21.96
C ARG A 130 2.37 -1.54 -20.94
N ARG A 131 3.41 -2.37 -20.81
CA ARG A 131 4.54 -2.10 -19.92
C ARG A 131 5.46 -1.00 -20.48
N PRO A 132 6.30 -0.36 -19.67
CA PRO A 132 7.24 0.66 -20.12
C PRO A 132 8.09 0.22 -21.31
N GLY A 133 7.98 0.99 -22.42
CA GLY A 133 8.60 0.68 -23.69
C GLY A 133 7.82 -0.28 -24.60
N GLY A 134 6.66 -0.78 -24.17
CA GLY A 134 5.70 -1.49 -25.01
C GLY A 134 4.92 -0.55 -25.94
N GLU A 135 4.35 -1.09 -26.99
CA GLU A 135 3.68 -0.30 -28.04
C GLU A 135 2.42 0.44 -27.56
N LEU A 136 1.76 -0.07 -26.51
CA LEU A 136 0.56 0.52 -25.91
C LEU A 136 0.81 1.26 -24.60
N PHE A 137 2.07 1.46 -24.19
CA PHE A 137 2.38 2.10 -22.91
C PHE A 137 1.81 3.52 -22.80
N LEU A 138 2.02 4.36 -23.81
CA LEU A 138 1.50 5.73 -23.79
C LEU A 138 -0.03 5.77 -23.87
N GLN A 139 -0.64 4.84 -24.58
CA GLN A 139 -2.09 4.69 -24.62
C GLN A 139 -2.62 4.29 -23.23
N MET A 140 -1.97 3.37 -22.55
CA MET A 140 -2.33 2.94 -21.21
C MET A 140 -2.32 4.11 -20.21
N VAL A 141 -1.33 5.02 -20.30
CA VAL A 141 -1.29 6.23 -19.47
C VAL A 141 -2.53 7.11 -19.65
N GLU A 142 -3.01 7.29 -20.89
CA GLU A 142 -4.22 8.06 -21.19
C GLU A 142 -5.51 7.32 -20.77
N GLU A 143 -5.53 6.00 -20.91
CA GLU A 143 -6.62 5.14 -20.43
C GLU A 143 -6.76 5.25 -18.89
N ILE A 144 -5.64 5.15 -18.15
CA ILE A 144 -5.61 5.34 -16.69
C ILE A 144 -6.09 6.74 -16.30
N ARG A 145 -5.69 7.78 -17.01
CA ARG A 145 -6.17 9.15 -16.78
C ARG A 145 -7.69 9.22 -16.90
N THR A 146 -8.24 8.61 -17.94
CA THR A 146 -9.69 8.59 -18.22
C THR A 146 -10.45 7.81 -17.12
N ILE A 147 -9.93 6.65 -16.73
CA ILE A 147 -10.50 5.83 -15.65
C ILE A 147 -10.45 6.62 -14.33
N GLY A 148 -9.31 7.25 -14.02
CA GLY A 148 -9.14 8.06 -12.82
C GLY A 148 -10.13 9.22 -12.73
N GLN A 149 -10.44 9.88 -13.86
CA GLN A 149 -11.45 10.92 -13.90
C GLN A 149 -12.84 10.38 -13.51
N LYS A 150 -13.24 9.22 -14.06
CA LYS A 150 -14.52 8.58 -13.73
C LYS A 150 -14.58 8.12 -12.26
N CYS A 151 -13.51 7.55 -11.75
CA CYS A 151 -13.41 7.17 -10.33
C CYS A 151 -13.59 8.40 -9.42
N LYS A 152 -12.87 9.48 -9.70
CA LYS A 152 -12.97 10.75 -8.96
C LYS A 152 -14.38 11.33 -8.99
N GLU A 153 -15.04 11.39 -10.13
CA GLU A 153 -16.43 11.86 -10.27
C GLU A 153 -17.40 11.02 -9.45
N ALA A 154 -17.11 9.74 -9.30
CA ALA A 154 -17.88 8.83 -8.47
C ALA A 154 -17.54 8.88 -6.97
N GLY A 155 -16.52 9.65 -6.57
CA GLY A 155 -16.04 9.72 -5.19
C GLY A 155 -15.15 8.54 -4.76
N LEU A 156 -14.53 7.85 -5.72
CA LEU A 156 -13.51 6.82 -5.51
C LEU A 156 -12.13 7.37 -5.90
N THR A 157 -11.08 6.76 -5.39
CA THR A 157 -9.71 7.05 -5.81
C THR A 157 -9.14 5.89 -6.59
N LEU A 158 -8.58 6.15 -7.78
CA LEU A 158 -7.85 5.15 -8.55
C LEU A 158 -6.41 5.06 -8.03
N LEU A 159 -5.95 3.83 -7.82
CA LEU A 159 -4.56 3.52 -7.49
C LEU A 159 -3.93 2.69 -8.61
N TYR A 160 -2.60 2.67 -8.63
CA TYR A 160 -1.81 1.76 -9.46
C TYR A 160 -0.86 0.97 -8.57
N HIS A 161 -0.92 -0.36 -8.68
CA HIS A 161 -0.05 -1.31 -8.00
C HIS A 161 1.11 -1.68 -8.94
N ASN A 162 2.34 -1.49 -8.48
CA ASN A 162 3.52 -1.73 -9.29
C ASN A 162 4.06 -3.16 -9.13
N HIS A 163 4.75 -3.60 -10.18
CA HIS A 163 5.66 -4.73 -10.20
C HIS A 163 7.10 -4.24 -10.45
N ASP A 164 8.01 -5.11 -10.85
CA ASP A 164 9.39 -4.74 -11.20
C ASP A 164 9.51 -4.13 -12.60
N PHE A 165 8.65 -4.52 -13.54
CA PHE A 165 8.74 -4.06 -14.93
C PHE A 165 8.49 -2.56 -15.10
N GLU A 166 7.80 -1.90 -14.18
CA GLU A 166 7.63 -0.45 -14.21
C GLU A 166 8.91 0.31 -13.86
N PHE A 167 9.90 -0.37 -13.25
CA PHE A 167 11.23 0.17 -12.99
C PHE A 167 12.17 0.06 -14.20
N LYS A 168 11.68 -0.39 -15.35
CA LYS A 168 12.39 -0.27 -16.61
C LYS A 168 12.52 1.21 -16.99
N LYS A 169 13.76 1.62 -17.34
CA LYS A 169 14.02 2.99 -17.78
C LYS A 169 13.56 3.19 -19.23
N LEU A 170 12.86 4.27 -19.44
CA LEU A 170 12.52 4.78 -20.77
C LEU A 170 13.76 5.41 -21.43
N GLU A 171 13.66 5.77 -22.71
CA GLU A 171 14.74 6.48 -23.45
C GLU A 171 15.16 7.79 -22.77
N SER A 172 14.25 8.44 -22.04
CA SER A 172 14.52 9.63 -21.21
C SER A 172 15.43 9.36 -20.01
N GLY A 173 15.63 8.09 -19.64
CA GLY A 173 16.31 7.67 -18.41
C GLY A 173 15.41 7.61 -17.17
N GLU A 174 14.16 8.06 -17.27
CA GLU A 174 13.15 7.99 -16.22
C GLU A 174 12.57 6.55 -16.10
N TYR A 175 12.21 6.12 -14.90
CA TYR A 175 11.47 4.86 -14.72
C TYR A 175 10.05 5.00 -15.28
N GLY A 176 9.52 3.92 -15.87
CA GLY A 176 8.16 3.91 -16.41
C GLY A 176 7.10 4.23 -15.35
N LEU A 177 7.30 3.79 -14.09
CA LEU A 177 6.42 4.14 -12.97
C LEU A 177 6.43 5.66 -12.70
N ASP A 178 7.62 6.27 -12.68
CA ASP A 178 7.76 7.71 -12.50
C ASP A 178 7.10 8.49 -13.64
N TYR A 179 7.27 8.01 -14.88
CA TYR A 179 6.61 8.59 -16.05
C TYR A 179 5.08 8.54 -15.91
N LEU A 180 4.52 7.40 -15.49
CA LEU A 180 3.08 7.27 -15.26
C LEU A 180 2.60 8.34 -14.26
N TYR A 181 3.24 8.44 -13.10
CA TYR A 181 2.84 9.39 -12.07
C TYR A 181 3.14 10.85 -12.40
N SER A 182 4.13 11.15 -13.24
CA SER A 182 4.38 12.52 -13.70
C SER A 182 3.38 12.98 -14.76
N ASN A 183 2.81 12.04 -15.52
CA ASN A 183 1.86 12.33 -16.58
C ASN A 183 0.39 12.21 -16.18
N VAL A 184 0.05 11.54 -15.07
CA VAL A 184 -1.33 11.50 -14.56
C VAL A 184 -1.39 12.29 -13.25
N PRO A 185 -2.26 13.33 -13.14
CA PRO A 185 -2.39 14.13 -11.93
C PRO A 185 -2.70 13.31 -10.67
N ALA A 186 -2.19 13.73 -9.50
CA ALA A 186 -2.33 13.01 -8.23
C ALA A 186 -3.78 12.91 -7.73
N ASP A 187 -4.66 13.78 -8.20
CA ASP A 187 -6.10 13.74 -7.90
C ASP A 187 -6.88 12.78 -8.82
N LEU A 188 -6.22 12.20 -9.83
CA LEU A 188 -6.77 11.18 -10.71
C LEU A 188 -6.15 9.81 -10.49
N LEU A 189 -4.87 9.75 -10.07
CA LEU A 189 -4.15 8.51 -9.81
C LEU A 189 -3.24 8.67 -8.61
N GLN A 190 -3.37 7.79 -7.63
CA GLN A 190 -2.45 7.67 -6.50
C GLN A 190 -1.72 6.33 -6.54
N THR A 191 -0.75 6.15 -5.66
CA THR A 191 0.07 4.94 -5.66
C THR A 191 -0.48 3.92 -4.67
N GLU A 192 -0.38 2.65 -5.05
CA GLU A 192 -0.35 1.52 -4.15
C GLU A 192 1.02 0.86 -4.34
N LEU A 193 2.03 1.36 -3.62
CA LEU A 193 3.39 0.85 -3.80
C LEU A 193 3.53 -0.54 -3.19
N ASP A 194 3.92 -1.49 -4.05
CA ASP A 194 4.40 -2.80 -3.60
C ASP A 194 5.92 -2.76 -3.39
N GLU A 195 6.30 -2.80 -2.14
CA GLU A 195 7.68 -2.61 -1.70
C GLU A 195 8.58 -3.83 -1.98
N CYS A 196 8.00 -5.01 -2.25
CA CYS A 196 8.73 -6.17 -2.73
C CYS A 196 9.39 -5.86 -4.07
N TRP A 197 8.61 -5.37 -5.02
CA TRP A 197 9.07 -5.10 -6.37
C TRP A 197 9.99 -3.89 -6.47
N VAL A 198 9.79 -2.88 -5.59
CA VAL A 198 10.74 -1.77 -5.44
C VAL A 198 12.12 -2.32 -5.06
N LYS A 199 12.19 -3.17 -4.02
CA LYS A 199 13.46 -3.77 -3.57
C LYS A 199 14.05 -4.72 -4.60
N TYR A 200 13.22 -5.55 -5.21
CA TYR A 200 13.62 -6.48 -6.26
C TYR A 200 14.27 -5.75 -7.45
N SER A 201 13.78 -4.54 -7.78
CA SER A 201 14.36 -3.67 -8.81
C SER A 201 15.64 -2.94 -8.38
N GLY A 202 16.19 -3.26 -7.19
CA GLY A 202 17.44 -2.71 -6.68
C GLY A 202 17.32 -1.32 -6.06
N LEU A 203 16.11 -0.88 -5.73
CA LEU A 203 15.84 0.41 -5.09
C LEU A 203 15.60 0.23 -3.58
N ASN A 204 15.71 1.31 -2.83
CA ASN A 204 15.34 1.33 -1.41
C ASN A 204 13.85 1.61 -1.27
N PRO A 205 13.05 0.65 -0.71
CA PRO A 205 11.60 0.80 -0.56
C PRO A 205 11.20 2.04 0.22
N ALA A 206 11.79 2.26 1.40
CA ALA A 206 11.43 3.39 2.25
C ALA A 206 11.71 4.74 1.57
N GLU A 207 12.85 4.89 0.88
CA GLU A 207 13.17 6.11 0.14
C GLU A 207 12.23 6.33 -1.04
N TYR A 208 11.88 5.23 -1.74
CA TYR A 208 10.97 5.31 -2.89
C TYR A 208 9.55 5.68 -2.46
N LEU A 209 9.08 5.13 -1.34
CA LEU A 209 7.80 5.52 -0.75
C LEU A 209 7.76 6.99 -0.35
N LEU A 210 8.82 7.50 0.29
CA LEU A 210 8.93 8.91 0.68
C LEU A 210 8.93 9.87 -0.52
N LYS A 211 9.41 9.44 -1.68
CA LYS A 211 9.31 10.19 -2.94
C LYS A 211 7.87 10.53 -3.31
N TYR A 212 6.93 9.65 -2.96
CA TYR A 212 5.50 9.81 -3.22
C TYR A 212 4.70 10.23 -1.97
N SER A 213 5.33 10.91 -1.01
CA SER A 213 4.64 11.43 0.18
C SER A 213 3.40 12.24 -0.19
N GLY A 214 2.28 11.97 0.49
CA GLY A 214 0.97 12.57 0.22
C GLY A 214 0.23 11.98 -1.00
N ARG A 215 0.83 10.99 -1.70
CA ARG A 215 0.24 10.32 -2.85
C ARG A 215 0.19 8.79 -2.70
N SER A 216 0.63 8.24 -1.56
CA SER A 216 0.70 6.80 -1.28
C SER A 216 -0.25 6.43 -0.13
N PRO A 217 -1.58 6.42 -0.35
CA PRO A 217 -2.53 6.13 0.71
C PRO A 217 -2.49 4.66 1.14
N VAL A 218 -2.08 3.76 0.27
CA VAL A 218 -1.99 2.32 0.49
C VAL A 218 -0.57 1.84 0.16
N VAL A 219 -0.01 1.00 1.03
CA VAL A 219 1.31 0.40 0.88
C VAL A 219 1.19 -1.11 1.01
N HIS A 220 1.66 -1.85 0.01
CA HIS A 220 1.74 -3.30 0.07
C HIS A 220 3.01 -3.74 0.79
N LEU A 221 2.81 -4.47 1.87
CA LEU A 221 3.86 -5.16 2.59
C LEU A 221 3.94 -6.60 2.06
N LYS A 222 4.93 -6.85 1.23
CA LYS A 222 5.19 -8.14 0.62
C LYS A 222 6.68 -8.48 0.80
N ASP A 223 6.97 -9.67 1.28
CA ASP A 223 8.34 -10.12 1.55
C ASP A 223 8.73 -11.27 0.64
N TYR A 224 10.00 -11.42 0.40
CA TYR A 224 10.56 -12.45 -0.48
C TYR A 224 11.94 -12.87 -0.05
N HIS A 225 12.37 -14.05 -0.52
CA HIS A 225 13.72 -14.57 -0.42
C HIS A 225 14.30 -14.74 -1.81
N LEU A 226 15.58 -14.49 -1.96
CA LEU A 226 16.30 -14.65 -3.21
C LEU A 226 17.69 -15.22 -2.91
N GLU A 227 18.00 -16.40 -3.47
CA GLU A 227 19.33 -17.01 -3.40
C GLU A 227 19.99 -16.99 -4.77
N GLY A 228 21.10 -16.24 -4.90
CA GLY A 228 21.83 -16.13 -6.16
C GLY A 228 21.19 -15.18 -7.16
N GLU A 229 21.49 -15.38 -8.44
CA GLU A 229 20.87 -14.66 -9.54
C GLU A 229 19.58 -15.38 -9.96
N MET A 230 18.55 -14.61 -10.28
CA MET A 230 17.30 -15.19 -10.72
C MET A 230 17.42 -15.76 -12.12
N GLU A 231 17.10 -17.05 -12.27
CA GLU A 231 16.89 -17.70 -13.56
C GLU A 231 15.38 -17.84 -13.82
N GLY A 232 14.84 -17.08 -14.76
CA GLY A 232 13.44 -17.15 -15.17
C GLY A 232 12.60 -15.91 -14.82
N ASP A 233 11.32 -15.96 -15.17
CA ASP A 233 10.36 -14.89 -14.94
C ASP A 233 9.67 -15.05 -13.57
N PRO A 234 9.75 -14.07 -12.64
CA PRO A 234 9.06 -14.11 -11.37
C PRO A 234 7.55 -14.22 -11.52
N TYR A 235 7.01 -13.79 -12.67
CA TYR A 235 5.57 -13.82 -12.95
C TYR A 235 5.00 -15.21 -13.19
N ALA A 236 5.82 -16.22 -13.49
CA ALA A 236 5.39 -17.61 -13.48
C ALA A 236 4.90 -18.08 -12.09
N LEU A 237 5.35 -17.39 -11.02
CA LEU A 237 4.95 -17.68 -9.64
C LEU A 237 3.59 -17.06 -9.26
N ILE A 238 3.14 -16.02 -9.98
CA ILE A 238 1.87 -15.33 -9.68
C ILE A 238 0.73 -15.74 -10.62
N GLY A 239 0.92 -16.82 -11.40
CA GLY A 239 -0.13 -17.40 -12.25
C GLY A 239 -0.45 -16.60 -13.52
N LEU A 240 0.39 -15.62 -13.88
CA LEU A 240 0.15 -14.75 -15.05
C LEU A 240 0.76 -15.28 -16.35
N ASN A 241 1.63 -16.27 -16.27
CA ASN A 241 2.23 -16.97 -17.43
C ASN A 241 1.82 -18.45 -17.39
N GLU A 242 0.61 -18.77 -17.87
CA GLU A 242 0.15 -20.13 -18.04
C GLU A 242 1.01 -20.84 -19.12
N GLY A 243 1.86 -21.78 -18.70
CA GLY A 243 2.60 -22.66 -19.59
C GLY A 243 4.12 -22.73 -19.40
N GLU A 244 4.73 -21.87 -18.60
CA GLU A 244 6.12 -22.04 -18.22
C GLU A 244 6.24 -22.99 -17.02
N GLU A 245 7.08 -24.01 -17.14
CA GLU A 245 7.40 -24.89 -16.01
C GLU A 245 7.93 -24.03 -14.85
N LYS A 246 7.34 -24.21 -13.65
CA LYS A 246 7.88 -23.67 -12.39
C LYS A 246 9.30 -24.23 -12.21
N LYS A 247 10.29 -23.59 -12.82
CA LYS A 247 11.68 -23.86 -12.50
C LYS A 247 11.88 -23.51 -11.04
N SER A 248 12.68 -24.29 -10.33
CA SER A 248 13.10 -23.96 -8.96
C SER A 248 13.83 -22.62 -9.01
N SER A 249 13.08 -21.54 -8.91
CA SER A 249 13.64 -20.20 -8.94
C SER A 249 14.31 -19.92 -7.61
N ALA A 250 15.46 -19.25 -7.68
CA ALA A 250 16.10 -18.68 -6.50
C ALA A 250 15.16 -17.73 -5.71
N PHE A 251 14.07 -17.27 -6.34
CA PHE A 251 13.07 -16.37 -5.76
C PHE A 251 11.89 -17.15 -5.15
N GLU A 252 11.50 -16.76 -3.96
CA GLU A 252 10.35 -17.31 -3.24
C GLU A 252 9.67 -16.20 -2.42
N PHE A 253 8.34 -16.04 -2.56
CA PHE A 253 7.60 -15.17 -1.64
C PHE A 253 7.66 -15.74 -0.22
N ARG A 254 7.67 -14.84 0.77
CA ARG A 254 7.78 -15.20 2.19
C ARG A 254 6.72 -14.47 3.02
N PRO A 255 6.24 -15.09 4.09
CA PRO A 255 5.55 -14.31 5.12
C PRO A 255 6.42 -13.18 5.63
N LEU A 256 5.84 -12.06 6.02
CA LEU A 256 6.58 -10.90 6.53
C LEU A 256 7.55 -11.28 7.66
N GLY A 257 8.74 -10.73 7.59
CA GLY A 257 9.83 -10.99 8.54
C GLY A 257 10.54 -12.34 8.34
N LYS A 258 10.23 -13.06 7.26
CA LYS A 258 10.90 -14.31 6.87
C LYS A 258 11.72 -14.19 5.60
N GLY A 259 11.75 -13.01 5.00
CA GLY A 259 12.48 -12.69 3.78
C GLY A 259 13.52 -11.59 3.99
N LEU A 260 13.70 -10.79 2.95
CA LEU A 260 14.75 -9.77 2.84
C LEU A 260 14.28 -8.34 3.10
N GLN A 261 12.98 -8.11 3.35
CA GLN A 261 12.42 -6.77 3.54
C GLN A 261 12.78 -6.19 4.91
N ASP A 262 13.11 -4.90 4.91
CA ASP A 262 13.18 -4.12 6.14
C ASP A 262 11.80 -3.51 6.44
N VAL A 263 10.90 -4.39 6.88
CA VAL A 263 9.50 -4.02 7.17
C VAL A 263 9.37 -2.86 8.15
N PRO A 264 10.16 -2.76 9.25
CA PRO A 264 10.10 -1.61 10.14
C PRO A 264 10.40 -0.29 9.44
N SER A 265 11.44 -0.20 8.60
CA SER A 265 11.78 1.02 7.86
C SER A 265 10.68 1.41 6.86
N ILE A 266 10.03 0.44 6.22
CA ILE A 266 8.92 0.68 5.30
C ILE A 266 7.71 1.26 6.06
N ILE A 267 7.37 0.70 7.22
CA ILE A 267 6.26 1.18 8.05
C ILE A 267 6.52 2.61 8.54
N GLU A 268 7.74 2.91 8.96
CA GLU A 268 8.13 4.27 9.36
C GLU A 268 7.99 5.25 8.19
N ALA A 269 8.45 4.86 7.00
CA ALA A 269 8.28 5.66 5.78
C ALA A 269 6.80 5.85 5.41
N ALA A 270 5.96 4.83 5.60
CA ALA A 270 4.52 4.92 5.36
C ALA A 270 3.85 5.95 6.29
N HIS A 271 4.23 5.97 7.57
CA HIS A 271 3.79 7.01 8.50
C HIS A 271 4.20 8.41 8.03
N GLN A 272 5.48 8.59 7.66
CA GLN A 272 6.01 9.87 7.20
C GLN A 272 5.38 10.31 5.87
N ALA A 273 5.12 9.37 4.96
CA ALA A 273 4.46 9.63 3.68
C ALA A 273 2.97 9.98 3.83
N GLY A 274 2.36 9.75 5.00
CA GLY A 274 0.96 10.02 5.28
C GLY A 274 0.02 8.93 4.77
N SER A 275 0.51 7.70 4.61
CA SER A 275 -0.28 6.53 4.23
C SER A 275 -1.43 6.28 5.20
N LYS A 276 -2.44 5.57 4.74
CA LYS A 276 -3.67 5.27 5.49
C LYS A 276 -3.79 3.80 5.82
N TRP A 277 -3.22 2.93 4.98
CA TRP A 277 -3.33 1.49 5.10
C TRP A 277 -2.00 0.81 4.78
N LEU A 278 -1.71 -0.23 5.55
CA LEU A 278 -0.71 -1.24 5.21
C LEU A 278 -1.47 -2.50 4.79
N ILE A 279 -1.15 -3.06 3.64
CA ILE A 279 -1.80 -4.28 3.12
C ILE A 279 -0.75 -5.39 3.01
N VAL A 280 -0.99 -6.48 3.72
CA VAL A 280 -0.19 -7.70 3.62
C VAL A 280 -0.56 -8.44 2.36
N GLU A 281 0.43 -8.85 1.57
CA GLU A 281 0.23 -9.70 0.41
C GLU A 281 1.33 -10.76 0.30
N GLN A 282 0.93 -11.95 -0.16
CA GLN A 282 1.82 -13.03 -0.56
C GLN A 282 1.15 -13.84 -1.67
N ASP A 283 1.64 -13.78 -2.90
CA ASP A 283 0.97 -14.39 -4.06
C ASP A 283 0.95 -15.91 -4.02
N GLU A 284 2.07 -16.53 -3.60
CA GLU A 284 2.19 -17.98 -3.46
C GLU A 284 2.67 -18.34 -2.05
N PRO A 285 2.10 -19.40 -1.47
CA PRO A 285 2.54 -19.90 -0.18
C PRO A 285 3.95 -20.50 -0.28
N SER A 286 4.67 -20.48 0.84
CA SER A 286 6.04 -20.95 0.89
C SER A 286 6.38 -21.61 2.22
N MET A 287 7.61 -22.11 2.39
CA MET A 287 8.10 -22.73 3.63
C MET A 287 7.24 -23.93 4.10
N GLY A 288 6.50 -24.58 3.21
CA GLY A 288 5.59 -25.67 3.55
C GLY A 288 4.34 -25.24 4.30
N LEU A 289 4.00 -23.93 4.24
CA LEU A 289 2.80 -23.37 4.84
C LEU A 289 1.65 -23.31 3.82
N GLU A 290 0.41 -23.41 4.30
CA GLU A 290 -0.77 -23.12 3.51
C GLU A 290 -1.02 -21.59 3.43
N PRO A 291 -1.77 -21.10 2.41
CA PRO A 291 -2.02 -19.66 2.22
C PRO A 291 -2.49 -18.94 3.49
N MET A 292 -3.49 -19.49 4.19
CA MET A 292 -4.00 -18.93 5.44
C MET A 292 -2.94 -18.87 6.54
N GLN A 293 -2.01 -19.84 6.58
CA GLN A 293 -0.90 -19.84 7.54
C GLN A 293 0.15 -18.78 7.20
N CYS A 294 0.37 -18.48 5.92
CA CYS A 294 1.26 -17.42 5.48
C CYS A 294 0.78 -16.05 5.97
N ILE A 295 -0.48 -15.71 5.73
CA ILE A 295 -1.03 -14.43 6.19
C ILE A 295 -1.15 -14.37 7.73
N GLN A 296 -1.40 -15.50 8.40
CA GLN A 296 -1.36 -15.58 9.87
C GLN A 296 0.05 -15.26 10.40
N THR A 297 1.09 -15.85 9.80
CA THR A 297 2.50 -15.61 10.18
C THR A 297 2.86 -14.14 9.98
N SER A 298 2.41 -13.53 8.89
CA SER A 298 2.66 -12.11 8.58
C SER A 298 2.02 -11.16 9.60
N ILE A 299 0.76 -11.38 9.98
CA ILE A 299 0.10 -10.52 10.98
C ILE A 299 0.68 -10.72 12.38
N GLU A 300 1.12 -11.94 12.72
CA GLU A 300 1.81 -12.21 13.99
C GLU A 300 3.18 -11.51 14.05
N TYR A 301 3.91 -11.48 12.95
CA TYR A 301 5.14 -10.70 12.87
C TYR A 301 4.87 -9.21 13.10
N LEU A 302 3.88 -8.60 12.42
CA LEU A 302 3.53 -7.19 12.63
C LEU A 302 3.15 -6.89 14.08
N LYS A 303 2.43 -7.80 14.75
CA LYS A 303 2.14 -7.70 16.18
C LYS A 303 3.42 -7.76 17.03
N SER A 304 4.35 -8.64 16.68
CA SER A 304 5.59 -8.84 17.44
C SER A 304 6.52 -7.63 17.41
N ILE A 305 6.49 -6.84 16.34
CA ILE A 305 7.28 -5.60 16.19
C ILE A 305 6.50 -4.35 16.63
N GLY A 306 5.30 -4.52 17.16
CA GLY A 306 4.49 -3.42 17.67
C GLY A 306 3.79 -2.57 16.58
N ALA A 307 3.79 -3.02 15.31
CA ALA A 307 3.16 -2.31 14.20
C ALA A 307 1.64 -2.56 14.13
N LYS A 308 1.15 -3.61 14.80
CA LYS A 308 -0.26 -3.97 14.88
C LYS A 308 -0.71 -4.17 16.32
#